data_ba129a0474c648f6b25c5336c5588be6
#
_entry.id   ba129a0474c648f6b25c5336c5588be6
#
_cell.length_a   1.000
_cell.length_b   1.000
_cell.length_c   1.000
_cell.angle_alpha   90.00
_cell.angle_beta   90.00
_cell.angle_gamma   90.00
#
_symmetry.space_group_name_H-M   'P 1'
#
loop_
_entity.id
_entity.type
_entity.pdbx_description
1 polymer ?
#
loop_
_entity_poly.entity_id
_entity_poly.type
_entity_poly.pdbx_seq_one_letter_code
_entity_poly.pdbx_strand_id
1 'polypeptide(L)'
;MLGTARCLEFKEHAGIVKAAENCRKFGIDGLVVIGGDGSFRGAGDLSREGIPCVGLPGTIDNDIACTEYTIGFDTAMNVAMEAIDKIRDTITSHHRCAIVEVMGARAGWIALEVGIATGASYIGLPENILPGESPKERYERIKKEIADRLKEGQEKGRKNFTVI
;
A
#
# COMPACT_ATOMS: atom_id res chain seq x y z
N MET A 1 -22.74 7.65 -5.29
CA MET A 1 -21.32 7.29 -5.11
C MET A 1 -20.88 7.83 -3.77
N LEU A 2 -20.27 7.03 -2.92
CA LEU A 2 -19.71 7.49 -1.63
C LEU A 2 -18.40 8.23 -1.91
N GLY A 3 -18.27 9.43 -1.35
CA GLY A 3 -17.03 10.20 -1.43
C GLY A 3 -16.08 9.84 -0.29
N THR A 4 -14.78 10.07 -0.51
CA THR A 4 -13.77 9.96 0.53
C THR A 4 -12.85 11.18 0.51
N ALA A 5 -12.44 11.63 1.67
CA ALA A 5 -11.50 12.75 1.82
C ALA A 5 -10.72 12.64 3.13
N ARG A 6 -9.56 13.30 3.17
CA ARG A 6 -8.82 13.47 4.41
C ARG A 6 -9.37 14.68 5.16
N CYS A 7 -9.81 14.49 6.41
CA CYS A 7 -10.24 15.56 7.30
C CYS A 7 -9.16 15.81 8.35
N LEU A 8 -8.42 16.91 8.20
CA LEU A 8 -7.35 17.25 9.14
C LEU A 8 -7.87 17.63 10.51
N GLU A 9 -9.04 18.26 10.58
CA GLU A 9 -9.70 18.60 11.85
C GLU A 9 -9.98 17.37 12.71
N PHE A 10 -10.20 16.21 12.09
CA PHE A 10 -10.47 14.94 12.78
C PHE A 10 -9.23 14.32 13.46
N LYS A 11 -8.05 14.91 13.28
CA LYS A 11 -6.84 14.54 14.02
C LYS A 11 -6.78 15.18 15.40
N GLU A 12 -7.56 16.23 15.61
CA GLU A 12 -7.62 16.99 16.85
C GLU A 12 -8.84 16.53 17.67
N HIS A 13 -8.68 16.41 18.98
CA HIS A 13 -9.77 15.98 19.86
C HIS A 13 -11.05 16.83 19.71
N ALA A 14 -10.90 18.13 19.53
CA ALA A 14 -12.03 19.04 19.31
C ALA A 14 -12.84 18.68 18.04
N GLY A 15 -12.18 18.23 16.98
CA GLY A 15 -12.85 17.79 15.76
C GLY A 15 -13.60 16.47 15.96
N ILE A 16 -13.05 15.56 16.76
CA ILE A 16 -13.70 14.28 17.09
C ILE A 16 -14.96 14.53 17.93
N VAL A 17 -14.87 15.38 18.95
CA VAL A 17 -16.02 15.77 19.80
C VAL A 17 -17.12 16.40 18.95
N LYS A 18 -16.77 17.35 18.08
CA LYS A 18 -17.71 17.99 17.14
C LYS A 18 -18.41 16.98 16.22
N ALA A 19 -17.66 15.97 15.74
CA ALA A 19 -18.24 14.91 14.94
C ALA A 19 -19.24 14.06 15.73
N ALA A 20 -18.90 13.69 16.98
CA ALA A 20 -19.80 12.96 17.85
C ALA A 20 -21.07 13.76 18.18
N GLU A 21 -20.96 15.07 18.42
CA GLU A 21 -22.11 15.97 18.60
C GLU A 21 -22.99 16.01 17.35
N ASN A 22 -22.41 16.09 16.17
CA ASN A 22 -23.15 16.03 14.91
C ASN A 22 -23.89 14.70 14.74
N CYS A 23 -23.26 13.57 15.07
CA CYS A 23 -23.93 12.27 15.05
C CYS A 23 -25.18 12.29 15.94
N ARG A 24 -25.04 12.76 17.18
CA ARG A 24 -26.17 12.88 18.12
C ARG A 24 -27.26 13.82 17.60
N LYS A 25 -26.88 14.96 17.04
CA LYS A 25 -27.79 15.96 16.46
C LYS A 25 -28.62 15.38 15.32
N PHE A 26 -28.04 14.52 14.51
CA PHE A 26 -28.73 13.86 13.38
C PHE A 26 -29.38 12.54 13.76
N GLY A 27 -29.40 12.14 15.03
CA GLY A 27 -29.99 10.88 15.49
C GLY A 27 -29.24 9.66 14.97
N ILE A 28 -27.93 9.74 14.79
CA ILE A 28 -27.07 8.63 14.34
C ILE A 28 -26.63 7.85 15.57
N ASP A 29 -27.11 6.62 15.72
CA ASP A 29 -26.79 5.74 16.86
C ASP A 29 -25.47 4.98 16.71
N GLY A 30 -25.00 4.82 15.46
CA GLY A 30 -23.74 4.15 15.17
C GLY A 30 -23.34 4.31 13.70
N LEU A 31 -22.09 3.98 13.39
CA LEU A 31 -21.52 4.14 12.06
C LEU A 31 -20.92 2.84 11.54
N VAL A 32 -21.10 2.58 10.25
CA VAL A 32 -20.28 1.62 9.50
C VAL A 32 -19.23 2.40 8.74
N VAL A 33 -17.96 2.13 9.06
CA VAL A 33 -16.81 2.83 8.49
C VAL A 33 -16.08 1.90 7.52
N ILE A 34 -16.10 2.24 6.24
CA ILE A 34 -15.40 1.49 5.18
C ILE A 34 -14.13 2.25 4.84
N GLY A 35 -12.97 1.65 5.05
CA GLY A 35 -11.70 2.31 4.77
C GLY A 35 -10.48 1.54 5.29
N GLY A 36 -9.33 2.20 5.29
CA GLY A 36 -8.05 1.65 5.77
C GLY A 36 -7.70 2.07 7.20
N ASP A 37 -6.44 1.92 7.56
CA ASP A 37 -5.89 2.19 8.90
C ASP A 37 -6.29 3.56 9.47
N GLY A 38 -6.16 4.63 8.68
CA GLY A 38 -6.54 5.97 9.13
C GLY A 38 -8.04 6.10 9.45
N SER A 39 -8.90 5.45 8.67
CA SER A 39 -10.35 5.43 8.91
C SER A 39 -10.69 4.64 10.18
N PHE A 40 -10.00 3.52 10.41
CA PHE A 40 -10.20 2.71 11.61
C PHE A 40 -9.74 3.41 12.88
N ARG A 41 -8.64 4.15 12.83
CA ARG A 41 -8.21 4.98 13.95
C ARG A 41 -9.26 6.04 14.27
N GLY A 42 -9.75 6.75 13.26
CA GLY A 42 -10.82 7.74 13.45
C GLY A 42 -12.13 7.11 13.98
N ALA A 43 -12.50 5.92 13.52
CA ALA A 43 -13.64 5.19 14.06
C ALA A 43 -13.44 4.81 15.53
N GLY A 44 -12.23 4.37 15.91
CA GLY A 44 -11.87 4.09 17.30
C GLY A 44 -11.96 5.34 18.19
N ASP A 45 -11.47 6.48 17.70
CA ASP A 45 -11.57 7.74 18.42
C ASP A 45 -13.02 8.17 18.61
N LEU A 46 -13.85 8.05 17.57
CA LEU A 46 -15.27 8.37 17.64
C LEU A 46 -16.05 7.42 18.58
N SER A 47 -15.64 6.15 18.62
CA SER A 47 -16.22 5.18 19.56
C SER A 47 -15.94 5.53 21.01
N ARG A 48 -14.77 6.11 21.32
CA ARG A 48 -14.45 6.62 22.67
C ARG A 48 -15.32 7.79 23.07
N GLU A 49 -15.79 8.57 22.10
CA GLU A 49 -16.78 9.66 22.31
C GLU A 49 -18.23 9.16 22.37
N GLY A 50 -18.43 7.84 22.39
CA GLY A 50 -19.72 7.21 22.60
C GLY A 50 -20.58 7.00 21.35
N ILE A 51 -19.99 7.09 20.16
CA ILE A 51 -20.65 6.71 18.90
C ILE A 51 -20.11 5.34 18.45
N PRO A 52 -20.84 4.25 18.60
CA PRO A 52 -20.39 2.93 18.21
C PRO A 52 -20.01 2.87 16.71
N CYS A 53 -18.87 2.28 16.40
CA CYS A 53 -18.42 2.13 15.02
C CYS A 53 -18.09 0.67 14.70
N VAL A 54 -18.46 0.22 13.50
CA VAL A 54 -18.04 -1.05 12.91
C VAL A 54 -17.19 -0.75 11.70
N GLY A 55 -15.97 -1.30 11.65
CA GLY A 55 -15.02 -1.11 10.55
C GLY A 55 -15.10 -2.24 9.53
N LEU A 56 -15.16 -1.87 8.23
CA LEU A 56 -14.97 -2.79 7.12
C LEU A 56 -13.65 -2.43 6.41
N PRO A 57 -12.68 -3.37 6.28
CA PRO A 57 -11.32 -3.08 5.83
C PRO A 57 -11.23 -2.87 4.31
N GLY A 58 -11.80 -1.77 3.81
CA GLY A 58 -11.80 -1.37 2.41
C GLY A 58 -10.52 -0.63 2.04
N THR A 59 -9.44 -1.35 1.82
CA THR A 59 -8.13 -0.82 1.42
C THR A 59 -7.35 -1.85 0.63
N ILE A 60 -6.49 -1.38 -0.28
CA ILE A 60 -5.58 -2.23 -1.04
C ILE A 60 -4.25 -2.47 -0.31
N ASP A 61 -3.96 -1.75 0.77
CA ASP A 61 -2.64 -1.76 1.43
C ASP A 61 -2.40 -3.01 2.28
N ASN A 62 -3.44 -3.75 2.62
CA ASN A 62 -3.42 -4.95 3.48
C ASN A 62 -2.70 -4.73 4.83
N ASP A 63 -2.86 -3.54 5.42
CA ASP A 63 -2.19 -3.08 6.63
C ASP A 63 -3.07 -3.10 7.89
N ILE A 64 -4.18 -3.84 7.86
CA ILE A 64 -5.13 -4.00 8.97
C ILE A 64 -4.87 -5.31 9.71
N ALA A 65 -4.42 -5.22 10.94
CA ALA A 65 -3.96 -6.38 11.73
C ALA A 65 -5.04 -7.43 12.08
N CYS A 66 -6.31 -7.11 11.97
CA CYS A 66 -7.40 -8.02 12.35
C CYS A 66 -7.99 -8.82 11.18
N THR A 67 -7.40 -8.76 10.00
CA THR A 67 -7.82 -9.52 8.83
C THR A 67 -6.60 -10.05 8.07
N GLU A 68 -6.73 -11.20 7.43
CA GLU A 68 -5.69 -11.75 6.56
C GLU A 68 -5.64 -11.01 5.22
N TYR A 69 -6.82 -10.64 4.69
CA TYR A 69 -6.97 -9.92 3.43
C TYR A 69 -7.92 -8.74 3.60
N THR A 70 -7.49 -7.58 3.15
CA THR A 70 -8.35 -6.40 3.05
C THR A 70 -9.13 -6.41 1.74
N ILE A 71 -10.31 -5.77 1.76
CA ILE A 71 -11.19 -5.67 0.59
C ILE A 71 -10.52 -4.80 -0.47
N GLY A 72 -10.24 -5.41 -1.62
CA GLY A 72 -9.57 -4.75 -2.76
C GLY A 72 -8.09 -5.11 -2.93
N PHE A 73 -7.43 -5.70 -1.93
CA PHE A 73 -6.03 -6.10 -2.02
C PHE A 73 -5.78 -7.13 -3.13
N ASP A 74 -6.53 -8.23 -3.14
CA ASP A 74 -6.44 -9.26 -4.18
C ASP A 74 -6.71 -8.71 -5.58
N THR A 75 -7.72 -7.86 -5.72
CA THR A 75 -8.00 -7.18 -6.99
C THR A 75 -6.84 -6.29 -7.44
N ALA A 76 -6.23 -5.55 -6.52
CA ALA A 76 -5.08 -4.69 -6.84
C ALA A 76 -3.86 -5.50 -7.29
N MET A 77 -3.60 -6.66 -6.65
CA MET A 77 -2.54 -7.56 -7.06
C MET A 77 -2.76 -8.09 -8.48
N ASN A 78 -3.97 -8.57 -8.79
CA ASN A 78 -4.30 -9.08 -10.11
C ASN A 78 -4.16 -8.02 -11.20
N VAL A 79 -4.62 -6.80 -10.96
CA VAL A 79 -4.45 -5.67 -11.88
C VAL A 79 -2.97 -5.34 -12.11
N ALA A 80 -2.16 -5.34 -11.06
CA ALA A 80 -0.73 -5.08 -11.16
C ALA A 80 0.00 -6.20 -11.94
N MET A 81 -0.32 -7.47 -11.67
CA MET A 81 0.24 -8.61 -12.42
C MET A 81 -0.09 -8.53 -13.90
N GLU A 82 -1.35 -8.26 -14.24
CA GLU A 82 -1.79 -8.12 -15.64
C GLU A 82 -1.04 -6.97 -16.36
N ALA A 83 -0.86 -5.84 -15.68
CA ALA A 83 -0.13 -4.71 -16.24
C ALA A 83 1.35 -5.05 -16.47
N ILE A 84 2.00 -5.75 -15.52
CA ILE A 84 3.40 -6.16 -15.64
C ILE A 84 3.59 -7.18 -16.76
N ASP A 85 2.69 -8.13 -16.93
CA ASP A 85 2.76 -9.10 -18.01
C ASP A 85 2.70 -8.44 -19.39
N LYS A 86 1.83 -7.44 -19.56
CA LYS A 86 1.76 -6.65 -20.80
C LYS A 86 3.04 -5.84 -21.06
N ILE A 87 3.67 -5.30 -20.01
CA ILE A 87 4.94 -4.58 -20.11
C ILE A 87 6.06 -5.54 -20.45
N ARG A 88 6.05 -6.76 -19.91
CA ARG A 88 7.09 -7.77 -20.08
C ARG A 88 7.35 -8.13 -21.54
N ASP A 89 6.33 -8.27 -22.34
CA ASP A 89 6.47 -8.57 -23.76
C ASP A 89 7.28 -7.49 -24.48
N THR A 90 6.97 -6.23 -24.19
CA THR A 90 7.68 -5.09 -24.79
C THR A 90 9.13 -5.01 -24.31
N ILE A 91 9.39 -5.15 -23.01
CA ILE A 91 10.77 -5.06 -22.49
C ILE A 91 11.62 -6.24 -22.94
N THR A 92 11.02 -7.42 -23.15
CA THR A 92 11.72 -8.60 -23.63
C THR A 92 12.21 -8.39 -25.06
N SER A 93 11.38 -7.88 -25.96
CA SER A 93 11.74 -7.64 -27.36
C SER A 93 12.82 -6.56 -27.53
N HIS A 94 12.88 -5.60 -26.60
CA HIS A 94 13.84 -4.49 -26.64
C HIS A 94 15.04 -4.67 -25.69
N HIS A 95 15.13 -5.77 -24.97
CA HIS A 95 16.18 -6.03 -23.96
C HIS A 95 16.29 -4.89 -22.92
N ARG A 96 15.16 -4.46 -22.36
CA ARG A 96 15.07 -3.35 -21.43
C ARG A 96 14.79 -3.82 -20.01
N CYS A 97 15.00 -2.91 -19.05
CA CYS A 97 14.51 -3.02 -17.68
C CYS A 97 13.28 -2.13 -17.51
N ALA A 98 12.23 -2.68 -16.93
CA ALA A 98 11.09 -1.89 -16.45
C ALA A 98 11.20 -1.68 -14.94
N ILE A 99 10.92 -0.48 -14.49
CA ILE A 99 10.71 -0.14 -13.07
C ILE A 99 9.23 0.15 -12.92
N VAL A 100 8.57 -0.60 -12.07
CA VAL A 100 7.13 -0.52 -11.85
C VAL A 100 6.88 -0.12 -10.40
N GLU A 101 6.32 1.06 -10.21
CA GLU A 101 5.88 1.51 -8.90
C GLU A 101 4.44 1.03 -8.65
N VAL A 102 4.21 0.39 -7.51
CA VAL A 102 2.89 0.00 -7.04
C VAL A 102 2.53 0.77 -5.77
N MET A 103 1.24 0.91 -5.50
CA MET A 103 0.75 1.50 -4.26
C MET A 103 0.91 0.53 -3.08
N GLY A 104 0.69 1.02 -1.87
CA GLY A 104 0.79 0.24 -0.64
C GLY A 104 1.12 1.09 0.58
N ALA A 105 1.23 2.41 0.42
CA ALA A 105 1.58 3.38 1.45
C ALA A 105 2.89 3.03 2.18
N ARG A 106 2.81 2.43 3.36
CA ARG A 106 3.97 1.98 4.16
C ARG A 106 4.06 0.46 4.24
N ALA A 107 3.18 -0.25 3.54
CA ALA A 107 3.10 -1.69 3.50
C ALA A 107 3.50 -2.19 2.11
N GLY A 108 4.48 -3.06 2.05
CA GLY A 108 5.04 -3.61 0.81
C GLY A 108 4.31 -4.84 0.29
N TRP A 109 3.10 -5.15 0.76
CA TRP A 109 2.38 -6.38 0.43
C TRP A 109 2.14 -6.53 -1.08
N ILE A 110 1.63 -5.49 -1.75
CA ILE A 110 1.38 -5.55 -3.20
C ILE A 110 2.71 -5.77 -3.94
N ALA A 111 3.75 -5.02 -3.60
CA ALA A 111 5.05 -5.14 -4.25
C ALA A 111 5.64 -6.55 -4.05
N LEU A 112 5.53 -7.11 -2.84
CA LEU A 112 6.05 -8.43 -2.51
C LEU A 112 5.33 -9.54 -3.30
N GLU A 113 4.02 -9.62 -3.16
CA GLU A 113 3.22 -10.68 -3.77
C GLU A 113 3.28 -10.62 -5.31
N VAL A 114 3.09 -9.44 -5.88
CA VAL A 114 3.18 -9.22 -7.32
C VAL A 114 4.59 -9.48 -7.82
N GLY A 115 5.62 -9.05 -7.08
CA GLY A 115 7.02 -9.28 -7.43
C GLY A 115 7.39 -10.75 -7.47
N ILE A 116 6.93 -11.54 -6.50
CA ILE A 116 7.12 -13.00 -6.47
C ILE A 116 6.35 -13.65 -7.63
N ALA A 117 5.06 -13.33 -7.79
CA ALA A 117 4.20 -13.94 -8.81
C ALA A 117 4.69 -13.66 -10.23
N THR A 118 5.20 -12.46 -10.51
CA THR A 118 5.73 -12.08 -11.81
C THR A 118 7.20 -12.41 -12.02
N GLY A 119 7.91 -12.94 -11.02
CA GLY A 119 9.33 -13.24 -11.09
C GLY A 119 10.19 -12.00 -11.28
N ALA A 120 9.91 -10.92 -10.54
CA ALA A 120 10.68 -9.69 -10.58
C ALA A 120 12.17 -9.93 -10.25
N SER A 121 13.04 -9.17 -10.88
CA SER A 121 14.49 -9.26 -10.66
C SER A 121 14.89 -8.64 -9.34
N TYR A 122 14.14 -7.66 -8.88
CA TYR A 122 14.27 -7.00 -7.59
C TYR A 122 12.90 -6.53 -7.09
N ILE A 123 12.68 -6.64 -5.80
CA ILE A 123 11.46 -6.18 -5.13
C ILE A 123 11.88 -5.18 -4.04
N GLY A 124 11.50 -3.92 -4.21
CA GLY A 124 11.75 -2.85 -3.24
C GLY A 124 10.61 -2.75 -2.23
N LEU A 125 10.89 -3.04 -0.97
CA LEU A 125 9.88 -2.98 0.09
C LEU A 125 10.11 -1.78 1.01
N PRO A 126 9.05 -1.06 1.42
CA PRO A 126 9.17 0.03 2.38
C PRO A 126 9.70 -0.44 3.74
N GLU A 127 9.49 -1.69 4.10
CA GLU A 127 9.96 -2.31 5.34
C GLU A 127 11.48 -2.59 5.35
N ASN A 128 12.12 -2.63 4.19
CA ASN A 128 13.55 -2.91 4.09
C ASN A 128 14.39 -1.67 4.46
N ILE A 129 14.37 -1.32 5.74
CA ILE A 129 15.13 -0.21 6.34
C ILE A 129 16.15 -0.81 7.31
N LEU A 130 17.43 -0.46 7.13
CA LEU A 130 18.46 -0.86 8.07
C LEU A 130 18.49 0.08 9.30
N PRO A 131 18.76 -0.44 10.50
CA PRO A 131 18.83 0.38 11.70
C PRO A 131 19.84 1.53 11.54
N GLY A 132 19.38 2.77 11.77
CA GLY A 132 20.21 3.97 11.67
C GLY A 132 20.47 4.48 10.24
N GLU A 133 19.92 3.83 9.22
CA GLU A 133 20.09 4.21 7.82
C GLU A 133 19.33 5.50 7.50
N SER A 134 20.02 6.50 6.98
CA SER A 134 19.38 7.71 6.46
C SER A 134 18.69 7.44 5.11
N PRO A 135 17.71 8.26 4.70
CA PRO A 135 17.05 8.13 3.40
C PRO A 135 18.02 8.13 2.21
N LYS A 136 19.12 8.89 2.30
CA LYS A 136 20.14 8.96 1.26
C LYS A 136 20.97 7.67 1.17
N GLU A 137 21.39 7.14 2.30
CA GLU A 137 22.12 5.87 2.36
C GLU A 137 21.27 4.72 1.85
N ARG A 138 19.99 4.67 2.26
CA ARG A 138 19.03 3.71 1.76
C ARG A 138 18.89 3.77 0.23
N TYR A 139 18.76 4.97 -0.33
CA TYR A 139 18.65 5.16 -1.78
C TYR A 139 19.88 4.62 -2.51
N GLU A 140 21.07 4.94 -2.06
CA GLU A 140 22.32 4.46 -2.69
C GLU A 140 22.50 2.94 -2.53
N ARG A 141 22.10 2.36 -1.40
CA ARG A 141 22.10 0.91 -1.19
C ARG A 141 21.15 0.20 -2.17
N ILE A 142 19.90 0.63 -2.23
CA ILE A 142 18.89 0.04 -3.12
C ILE A 142 19.33 0.14 -4.59
N LYS A 143 19.84 1.29 -5.00
CA LYS A 143 20.34 1.51 -6.35
C LYS A 143 21.48 0.55 -6.69
N LYS A 144 22.41 0.33 -5.75
CA LYS A 144 23.49 -0.62 -5.91
C LYS A 144 22.99 -2.06 -6.00
N GLU A 145 22.09 -2.46 -5.10
CA GLU A 145 21.47 -3.80 -5.10
C GLU A 145 20.78 -4.10 -6.43
N ILE A 146 20.00 -3.15 -6.96
CA ILE A 146 19.36 -3.28 -8.26
C ILE A 146 20.41 -3.45 -9.37
N ALA A 147 21.44 -2.60 -9.40
CA ALA A 147 22.49 -2.66 -10.41
C ALA A 147 23.24 -4.00 -10.39
N ASP A 148 23.56 -4.52 -9.22
CA ASP A 148 24.25 -5.80 -9.04
C ASP A 148 23.37 -6.97 -9.50
N ARG A 149 22.06 -6.96 -9.18
CA ARG A 149 21.11 -7.96 -9.67
C ARG A 149 20.93 -7.95 -11.19
N LEU A 150 20.91 -6.76 -11.79
CA LEU A 150 20.81 -6.64 -13.25
C LEU A 150 22.06 -7.20 -13.94
N LYS A 151 23.26 -6.92 -13.44
CA LYS A 151 24.51 -7.47 -13.97
C LYS A 151 24.56 -8.97 -13.85
N GLU A 152 24.29 -9.52 -12.67
CA GLU A 152 24.24 -10.97 -12.46
C GLU A 152 23.25 -11.66 -13.42
N GLY A 153 22.09 -11.05 -13.61
CA GLY A 153 21.10 -11.58 -14.54
C GLY A 153 21.57 -11.54 -15.98
N GLN A 154 22.24 -10.48 -16.43
CA GLN A 154 22.82 -10.37 -17.76
C GLN A 154 23.91 -11.42 -18.01
N GLU A 155 24.80 -11.62 -17.04
CA GLU A 155 25.85 -12.67 -17.12
C GLU A 155 25.25 -14.07 -17.25
N LYS A 156 24.08 -14.32 -16.65
CA LYS A 156 23.30 -15.56 -16.79
C LYS A 156 22.44 -15.62 -18.06
N GLY A 157 22.55 -14.65 -18.97
CA GLY A 157 21.82 -14.62 -20.23
C GLY A 157 20.39 -14.11 -20.17
N ARG A 158 19.97 -13.51 -19.04
CA ARG A 158 18.64 -12.88 -18.92
C ARG A 158 18.55 -11.62 -19.79
N LYS A 159 17.46 -11.49 -20.54
CA LYS A 159 17.28 -10.41 -21.52
C LYS A 159 16.25 -9.35 -21.11
N ASN A 160 15.49 -9.63 -20.07
CA ASN A 160 14.49 -8.71 -19.54
C ASN A 160 14.60 -8.64 -18.02
N PHE A 161 14.28 -7.48 -17.48
CA PHE A 161 14.33 -7.23 -16.05
C PHE A 161 13.10 -6.41 -15.61
N THR A 162 12.48 -6.83 -14.56
CA THR A 162 11.42 -6.07 -13.89
C THR A 162 11.85 -5.77 -12.45
N VAL A 163 11.77 -4.53 -12.06
CA VAL A 163 11.98 -4.03 -10.70
C VAL A 163 10.64 -3.49 -10.21
N ILE A 164 10.20 -3.91 -9.06
CA ILE A 164 8.95 -3.48 -8.43
C ILE A 164 9.26 -2.81 -7.10
#